data_663e7cc073650dd58cf83c2a2efe8904
#
_entry.id   663e7cc073650dd58cf83c2a2efe8904
#
_cell.length_a   1.000
_cell.length_b   1.000
_cell.length_c   1.000
_cell.angle_alpha   90.00
_cell.angle_beta   90.00
_cell.angle_gamma   90.00
#
_symmetry.space_group_name_H-M   'P 1'
#
loop_
_entity.id
_entity.type
_entity.pdbx_description
1 polymer ?
#
loop_
_entity_poly.entity_id
_entity_poly.type
_entity_poly.pdbx_seq_one_letter_code
_entity_poly.pdbx_strand_id
1 'polypeptide(L)' 'MAVALSAAIAQGQSPEQLSKLGAFFTIVGDTLNLYALQPSQ' A
#
# COMPACT_ATOMS: atom_id res chain seq x y z
N MET A 1 6.82 11.46 -4.89
CA MET A 1 6.11 11.42 -3.59
C MET A 1 5.99 10.02 -3.04
N ALA A 2 5.41 9.10 -3.82
CA ALA A 2 5.20 7.74 -3.31
C ALA A 2 6.50 7.03 -2.97
N VAL A 3 7.54 7.24 -3.78
CA VAL A 3 8.83 6.59 -3.53
C VAL A 3 9.46 7.12 -2.25
N ALA A 4 9.39 8.43 -2.04
CA ALA A 4 9.96 9.03 -0.84
C ALA A 4 9.20 8.58 0.41
N LEU A 5 7.89 8.49 0.33
CA LEU A 5 7.08 8.01 1.45
C LEU A 5 7.40 6.55 1.76
N SER A 6 7.54 5.74 0.72
CA SER A 6 7.89 4.34 0.89
C SER A 6 9.23 4.18 1.59
N ALA A 7 10.22 4.99 1.20
CA ALA A 7 11.54 4.94 1.82
C ALA A 7 11.46 5.30 3.30
N ALA A 8 10.62 6.28 3.64
CA ALA A 8 10.46 6.68 5.04
C ALA A 8 9.84 5.57 5.86
N ILE A 9 8.85 4.90 5.32
CA ILE A 9 8.20 3.78 6.01
C ILE A 9 9.16 2.61 6.16
N ALA A 10 10.03 2.39 5.18
CA ALA A 10 10.94 1.26 5.18
C ALA A 10 12.03 1.36 6.25
N GLN A 11 12.31 2.58 6.73
CA GLN A 11 13.37 2.76 7.73
C GLN A 11 13.04 1.99 8.99
N GLY A 12 14.03 1.23 9.47
CA GLY A 12 13.88 0.47 10.70
C GLY A 12 13.08 -0.80 10.58
N GLN A 13 12.66 -1.17 9.38
CA GLN A 13 11.87 -2.37 9.16
C GLN A 13 12.74 -3.51 8.67
N SER A 14 12.41 -4.73 9.09
CA SER A 14 13.08 -5.91 8.56
C SER A 14 12.50 -6.24 7.19
N PRO A 15 13.25 -7.00 6.36
CA PRO A 15 12.72 -7.41 5.05
C PRO A 15 11.40 -8.16 5.17
N GLU A 16 11.23 -8.96 6.21
CA GLU A 16 9.98 -9.69 6.40
C GLU A 16 8.82 -8.74 6.67
N GLN A 17 9.04 -7.75 7.51
CA GLN A 17 8.02 -6.75 7.79
C GLN A 17 7.68 -5.91 6.56
N LEU A 18 8.69 -5.56 5.78
CA LEU A 18 8.47 -4.81 4.54
C LEU A 18 7.61 -5.60 3.56
N SER A 19 7.86 -6.90 3.46
CA SER A 19 7.10 -7.75 2.58
C SER A 19 5.63 -7.80 2.99
N LYS A 20 5.38 -7.90 4.29
CA LYS A 20 4.02 -7.93 4.80
C LYS A 20 3.30 -6.61 4.59
N LEU A 21 4.00 -5.51 4.84
CA LEU A 21 3.43 -4.19 4.63
C LEU A 21 3.09 -3.96 3.15
N GLY A 22 4.00 -4.37 2.27
CA GLY A 22 3.76 -4.24 0.85
C GLY A 22 2.52 -4.99 0.40
N ALA A 23 2.37 -6.22 0.88
CA ALA A 23 1.20 -7.02 0.55
C ALA A 23 -0.08 -6.38 1.08
N PHE A 24 -0.02 -5.85 2.30
CA PHE A 24 -1.18 -5.19 2.89
C PHE A 24 -1.61 -3.98 2.05
N PHE A 25 -0.67 -3.14 1.68
CA PHE A 25 -0.99 -1.95 0.89
C PHE A 25 -1.47 -2.30 -0.51
N THR A 26 -0.97 -3.39 -1.07
CA THR A 26 -1.45 -3.85 -2.37
C THR A 26 -2.93 -4.22 -2.29
N ILE A 27 -3.30 -4.94 -1.24
CA ILE A 27 -4.69 -5.34 -1.05
C ILE A 27 -5.58 -4.12 -0.82
N VAL A 28 -5.11 -3.18 -0.02
CA VAL A 28 -5.86 -1.95 0.23
C VAL A 28 -6.05 -1.18 -1.07
N GLY A 29 -4.98 -1.05 -1.87
CA GLY A 29 -5.06 -0.33 -3.13
C GLY A 29 -6.04 -0.98 -4.09
N ASP A 30 -5.98 -2.28 -4.23
CA ASP A 30 -6.89 -3.01 -5.11
C ASP A 30 -8.33 -2.88 -4.64
N THR A 31 -8.55 -2.97 -3.35
CA THR A 31 -9.90 -2.84 -2.79
C THR A 31 -10.46 -1.46 -3.04
N LEU A 32 -9.64 -0.43 -2.86
CA LEU A 32 -10.08 0.94 -3.12
C LEU A 32 -10.42 1.14 -4.59
N ASN A 33 -9.70 0.49 -5.50
CA ASN A 33 -10.00 0.56 -6.92
C ASN A 33 -11.40 0.00 -7.22
N LEU A 34 -11.82 -1.02 -6.50
CA LEU A 34 -13.17 -1.56 -6.68
C LEU A 34 -14.22 -0.50 -6.37
N TYR A 35 -14.00 0.25 -5.32
CA TYR A 35 -14.95 1.31 -4.96
C TYR A 35 -14.93 2.44 -5.97
N ALA A 36 -13.78 2.71 -6.57
CA ALA A 36 -13.68 3.75 -7.58
C ALA A 36 -14.48 3.40 -8.84
N LEU A 37 -14.73 2.10 -9.08
CA LEU A 37 -15.46 1.66 -10.26
C LEU A 37 -16.98 1.65 -10.06
N GLN A 38 -17.45 1.93 -8.84
CA GLN A 38 -18.89 1.95 -8.57
C GLN A 38 -19.52 3.19 -9.21
N PRO A 39 -20.62 3.00 -9.94
CA PRO A 39 -21.23 4.14 -10.65
C PRO A 39 -21.97 5.12 -9.73
N SER A 40 -22.35 4.71 -8.55
CA SER A 40 -23.17 5.55 -7.66
C SER A 40 -22.38 6.01 -6.45
N GLN A 41 -21.29 6.65 -6.69
CA GLN A 41 -20.47 7.20 -5.61
C GLN A 41 -20.96 8.56 -5.14
#